data_f6ee35d03ea7eeb9eb6116592dd8a4c4
#
_entry.id   f6ee35d03ea7eeb9eb6116592dd8a4c4
#
_cell.length_a   1.000
_cell.length_b   1.000
_cell.length_c   1.000
_cell.angle_alpha   90.00
_cell.angle_beta   90.00
_cell.angle_gamma   90.00
#
_symmetry.space_group_name_H-M   'P 1'
#
loop_
_entity.id
_entity.type
_entity.pdbx_description
1 polymer ?
#
loop_
_entity_poly.entity_id
_entity_poly.type
_entity_poly.pdbx_seq_one_letter_code
_entity_poly.pdbx_strand_id
1 'polypeptide(L)'
;MSKQATAIYTTAEIREIERLATELPDRPALMEKAGLSAAKVARDKLLTHDRAKVLVLAGPGNNGGDAFVVARHLLAWWFEVTLVFTGEHSTLSSDAQRTLDAWLAAGGKITDRIPENKKWDAVIDGLFGIGLDRRQGRDLQGKYLALVNAINSLNLPVLALDIPSGLGSDTGRVHGAAIRAAMTVTFIGLKPGLLTHYGPGYCGEIFVRDLGLDVFSLKRPGTWAMNRVYARELLPPPRPSSSHKGMFGSIGIIGGSQGMVGAALLAGTAALKLGAGRVYLGLIADNAPGVDGTQPELMLRPVQELFKLDHLNCMIIGPGLGIGIDACFWLSCALESDLPLVLDADALNLIATRPRVANLLRTRKASSVLTPHPAEAARLLNTDTSTIQNDRMAAAASLAEVFNCCAVLKGVGSISAAPGGKRYINASGNPGLSTAGTGDR
;
A
#
# COMPACT_ATOMS: atom_id res chain seq x y z
N MET A 1 -10.99 14.33 -12.25
CA MET A 1 -10.38 13.14 -11.59
C MET A 1 -10.57 11.95 -12.51
N SER A 2 -9.49 11.26 -12.87
CA SER A 2 -9.55 10.07 -13.76
C SER A 2 -10.44 9.01 -13.14
N LYS A 3 -11.33 8.42 -13.94
CA LYS A 3 -12.19 7.30 -13.56
C LYS A 3 -11.42 5.98 -13.39
N GLN A 4 -10.12 5.97 -13.69
CA GLN A 4 -9.26 4.79 -13.64
C GLN A 4 -8.50 4.70 -12.30
N ALA A 5 -8.13 3.49 -11.89
CA ALA A 5 -7.20 3.27 -10.80
C ALA A 5 -5.89 4.02 -11.08
N THR A 6 -5.27 4.59 -10.03
CA THR A 6 -4.01 5.32 -10.20
C THR A 6 -2.86 4.33 -10.32
N ALA A 7 -2.04 4.50 -11.35
CA ALA A 7 -0.88 3.63 -11.59
C ALA A 7 0.18 3.78 -10.50
N ILE A 8 0.77 2.65 -10.13
CA ILE A 8 1.89 2.55 -9.18
C ILE A 8 3.06 1.93 -9.92
N TYR A 9 4.23 2.53 -9.77
CA TYR A 9 5.47 2.06 -10.38
C TYR A 9 6.54 1.83 -9.32
N THR A 10 7.25 0.73 -9.43
CA THR A 10 8.43 0.44 -8.62
C THR A 10 9.58 1.36 -9.00
N THR A 11 10.57 1.46 -8.13
CA THR A 11 11.82 2.20 -8.40
C THR A 11 12.47 1.79 -9.73
N ALA A 12 12.45 0.50 -10.05
CA ALA A 12 13.01 -0.01 -11.31
C ALA A 12 12.20 0.47 -12.52
N GLU A 13 10.87 0.46 -12.43
CA GLU A 13 9.98 0.94 -13.50
C GLU A 13 10.08 2.47 -13.68
N ILE A 14 10.18 3.24 -12.59
CA ILE A 14 10.41 4.70 -12.67
C ILE A 14 11.69 5.00 -13.43
N ARG A 15 12.79 4.32 -13.11
CA ARG A 15 14.08 4.52 -13.81
C ARG A 15 14.02 4.12 -15.29
N GLU A 16 13.29 3.08 -15.61
CA GLU A 16 13.06 2.71 -17.01
C GLU A 16 12.27 3.79 -17.74
N ILE A 17 11.24 4.36 -17.11
CA ILE A 17 10.46 5.48 -17.67
C ILE A 17 11.36 6.71 -17.86
N GLU A 18 12.18 7.07 -16.87
CA GLU A 18 13.16 8.16 -16.98
C GLU A 18 14.10 7.94 -18.17
N ARG A 19 14.66 6.74 -18.31
CA ARG A 19 15.51 6.38 -19.45
C ARG A 19 14.79 6.51 -20.79
N LEU A 20 13.58 5.94 -20.90
CA LEU A 20 12.78 6.05 -22.13
C LEU A 20 12.40 7.49 -22.44
N ALA A 21 12.18 8.33 -21.45
CA ALA A 21 11.90 9.74 -21.62
C ALA A 21 13.09 10.51 -22.22
N THR A 22 14.33 10.08 -22.00
CA THR A 22 15.51 10.68 -22.66
C THR A 22 15.61 10.37 -24.15
N GLU A 23 14.90 9.34 -24.61
CA GLU A 23 14.85 8.93 -26.03
C GLU A 23 13.74 9.66 -26.80
N LEU A 24 12.86 10.38 -26.11
CA LEU A 24 11.80 11.18 -26.75
C LEU A 24 12.39 12.33 -27.56
N PRO A 25 11.78 12.73 -28.69
CA PRO A 25 12.26 13.83 -29.54
C PRO A 25 12.49 15.12 -28.76
N ASP A 26 11.59 15.47 -27.82
CA ASP A 26 11.62 16.72 -27.08
C ASP A 26 12.57 16.69 -25.87
N ARG A 27 13.16 15.53 -25.52
CA ARG A 27 14.04 15.31 -24.36
C ARG A 27 13.67 16.16 -23.15
N PRO A 28 12.55 15.88 -22.45
CA PRO A 28 12.04 16.76 -21.43
C PRO A 28 13.02 16.95 -20.29
N ALA A 29 13.21 18.19 -19.85
CA ALA A 29 14.02 18.52 -18.68
C ALA A 29 13.29 18.08 -17.39
N LEU A 30 13.34 16.78 -17.07
CA LEU A 30 12.54 16.16 -16.00
C LEU A 30 12.81 16.82 -14.65
N MET A 31 14.09 17.04 -14.27
CA MET A 31 14.48 17.66 -13.01
C MET A 31 13.92 19.08 -12.86
N GLU A 32 13.98 19.88 -13.93
CA GLU A 32 13.40 21.23 -13.92
C GLU A 32 11.88 21.19 -13.75
N LYS A 33 11.19 20.29 -14.46
CA LYS A 33 9.73 20.11 -14.31
C LYS A 33 9.35 19.59 -12.93
N ALA A 34 10.12 18.68 -12.37
CA ALA A 34 9.92 18.12 -11.03
C ALA A 34 10.03 19.22 -9.96
N GLY A 35 11.17 19.91 -9.93
CA GLY A 35 11.39 20.99 -8.98
C GLY A 35 10.39 22.14 -9.12
N LEU A 36 10.08 22.59 -10.35
CA LEU A 36 9.06 23.63 -10.57
C LEU A 36 7.68 23.18 -10.05
N SER A 37 7.28 21.94 -10.32
CA SER A 37 5.97 21.45 -9.87
C SER A 37 5.89 21.31 -8.35
N ALA A 38 6.99 20.90 -7.71
CA ALA A 38 7.10 20.85 -6.25
C ALA A 38 7.12 22.26 -5.63
N ALA A 39 7.84 23.22 -6.23
CA ALA A 39 7.84 24.59 -5.80
C ALA A 39 6.43 25.21 -5.84
N LYS A 40 5.64 24.93 -6.89
CA LYS A 40 4.23 25.36 -6.96
C LYS A 40 3.40 24.74 -5.83
N VAL A 41 3.54 23.46 -5.52
CA VAL A 41 2.84 22.84 -4.39
C VAL A 41 3.27 23.47 -3.07
N ALA A 42 4.57 23.71 -2.88
CA ALA A 42 5.08 24.41 -1.69
C ALA A 42 4.42 25.79 -1.53
N ARG A 43 4.45 26.62 -2.58
CA ARG A 43 3.84 27.95 -2.58
C ARG A 43 2.34 27.90 -2.31
N ASP A 44 1.62 27.03 -2.99
CA ASP A 44 0.15 27.06 -3.03
C ASP A 44 -0.50 26.31 -1.85
N LYS A 45 0.24 25.41 -1.17
CA LYS A 45 -0.30 24.52 -0.14
C LYS A 45 0.44 24.54 1.19
N LEU A 46 1.76 24.75 1.18
CA LEU A 46 2.58 24.67 2.38
C LEU A 46 2.87 26.06 2.98
N LEU A 47 3.17 27.05 2.13
CA LEU A 47 3.59 28.39 2.57
C LEU A 47 2.36 29.28 2.73
N THR A 48 2.10 29.72 3.96
CA THR A 48 0.83 30.40 4.33
C THR A 48 0.88 31.90 4.20
N HIS A 49 2.07 32.51 3.96
CA HIS A 49 2.25 33.93 3.85
C HIS A 49 3.43 34.28 2.93
N ASP A 50 3.40 35.49 2.38
CA ASP A 50 4.48 36.05 1.57
C ASP A 50 5.76 36.19 2.39
N ARG A 51 6.92 35.92 1.76
CA ARG A 51 8.25 35.93 2.40
C ARG A 51 8.45 34.91 3.52
N ALA A 52 7.70 33.80 3.51
CA ALA A 52 7.95 32.71 4.43
C ALA A 52 9.42 32.25 4.35
N LYS A 53 9.97 31.86 5.50
CA LYS A 53 11.35 31.38 5.63
C LYS A 53 11.38 29.87 5.43
N VAL A 54 12.02 29.43 4.39
CA VAL A 54 12.02 28.04 3.95
C VAL A 54 13.41 27.42 4.12
N LEU A 55 13.49 26.33 4.86
CA LEU A 55 14.67 25.49 4.93
C LEU A 55 14.59 24.44 3.84
N VAL A 56 15.53 24.42 2.91
CA VAL A 56 15.61 23.43 1.84
C VAL A 56 16.79 22.50 2.10
N LEU A 57 16.55 21.21 2.12
CA LEU A 57 17.58 20.17 2.28
C LEU A 57 17.87 19.55 0.92
N ALA A 58 19.10 19.63 0.45
CA ALA A 58 19.54 19.01 -0.78
C ALA A 58 20.53 17.86 -0.48
N GLY A 59 20.24 16.68 -0.98
CA GLY A 59 21.10 15.50 -0.88
C GLY A 59 22.06 15.38 -2.06
N PRO A 60 22.91 14.32 -2.06
CA PRO A 60 23.94 14.11 -3.08
C PRO A 60 23.44 13.54 -4.40
N GLY A 61 22.14 13.23 -4.52
CA GLY A 61 21.54 12.61 -5.70
C GLY A 61 20.62 13.53 -6.49
N ASN A 62 19.86 12.96 -7.42
CA ASN A 62 18.91 13.70 -8.27
C ASN A 62 17.83 14.43 -7.44
N ASN A 63 17.40 13.86 -6.32
CA ASN A 63 16.44 14.53 -5.43
C ASN A 63 17.01 15.86 -4.85
N GLY A 64 18.32 15.91 -4.62
CA GLY A 64 19.04 17.17 -4.31
C GLY A 64 19.01 18.15 -5.48
N GLY A 65 19.10 17.65 -6.71
CA GLY A 65 18.92 18.44 -7.92
C GLY A 65 17.54 19.07 -8.01
N ASP A 66 16.48 18.28 -7.74
CA ASP A 66 15.12 18.80 -7.65
C ASP A 66 14.98 19.88 -6.57
N ALA A 67 15.66 19.69 -5.41
CA ALA A 67 15.67 20.66 -4.32
C ALA A 67 16.35 22.00 -4.71
N PHE A 68 17.43 21.97 -5.52
CA PHE A 68 18.04 23.20 -6.06
C PHE A 68 17.07 23.96 -6.96
N VAL A 69 16.31 23.25 -7.79
CA VAL A 69 15.26 23.86 -8.63
C VAL A 69 14.16 24.49 -7.77
N VAL A 70 13.67 23.74 -6.75
CA VAL A 70 12.67 24.28 -5.81
C VAL A 70 13.18 25.55 -5.15
N ALA A 71 14.40 25.53 -4.60
CA ALA A 71 15.01 26.65 -3.93
C ALA A 71 15.08 27.88 -4.84
N ARG A 72 15.52 27.71 -6.09
CA ARG A 72 15.64 28.78 -7.08
C ARG A 72 14.30 29.40 -7.42
N HIS A 73 13.24 28.60 -7.61
CA HIS A 73 11.90 29.13 -7.88
C HIS A 73 11.30 29.85 -6.67
N LEU A 74 11.46 29.29 -5.46
CA LEU A 74 11.00 29.98 -4.23
C LEU A 74 11.71 31.31 -4.03
N LEU A 75 13.03 31.38 -4.25
CA LEU A 75 13.80 32.63 -4.21
C LEU A 75 13.28 33.66 -5.24
N ALA A 76 13.02 33.23 -6.48
CA ALA A 76 12.45 34.07 -7.53
C ALA A 76 11.04 34.56 -7.19
N TRP A 77 10.29 33.89 -6.34
CA TRP A 77 8.99 34.27 -5.82
C TRP A 77 9.07 35.00 -4.46
N TRP A 78 10.26 35.52 -4.12
CA TRP A 78 10.52 36.36 -2.95
C TRP A 78 10.39 35.69 -1.59
N PHE A 79 10.47 34.34 -1.52
CA PHE A 79 10.61 33.62 -0.26
C PHE A 79 12.06 33.72 0.26
N GLU A 80 12.23 33.67 1.58
CA GLU A 80 13.55 33.62 2.22
C GLU A 80 14.06 32.17 2.27
N VAL A 81 14.93 31.79 1.35
CA VAL A 81 15.42 30.40 1.26
C VAL A 81 16.75 30.25 1.99
N THR A 82 16.84 29.23 2.84
CA THR A 82 18.11 28.70 3.39
C THR A 82 18.30 27.31 2.83
N LEU A 83 19.35 27.09 2.04
CA LEU A 83 19.65 25.79 1.44
C LEU A 83 20.82 25.12 2.14
N VAL A 84 20.58 23.93 2.68
CA VAL A 84 21.59 23.03 3.25
C VAL A 84 21.90 21.93 2.24
N PHE A 85 23.14 21.89 1.77
CA PHE A 85 23.62 20.83 0.87
C PHE A 85 24.56 19.88 1.61
N THR A 86 24.21 18.59 1.61
CA THR A 86 24.92 17.58 2.38
C THR A 86 25.80 16.68 1.54
N GLY A 87 25.84 16.89 0.22
CA GLY A 87 26.66 16.15 -0.73
C GLY A 87 28.02 16.80 -0.98
N GLU A 88 28.76 16.19 -1.89
CA GLU A 88 29.99 16.73 -2.47
C GLU A 88 29.70 17.14 -3.92
N HIS A 89 30.17 18.30 -4.35
CA HIS A 89 29.97 18.82 -5.70
C HIS A 89 30.44 17.83 -6.78
N SER A 90 31.57 17.15 -6.52
CA SER A 90 32.20 16.17 -7.44
C SER A 90 31.36 14.89 -7.67
N THR A 91 30.35 14.62 -6.83
CA THR A 91 29.54 13.39 -6.91
C THR A 91 28.17 13.62 -7.54
N LEU A 92 27.83 14.86 -7.88
CA LEU A 92 26.55 15.19 -8.50
C LEU A 92 26.48 14.66 -9.94
N SER A 93 25.28 14.25 -10.35
CA SER A 93 25.00 14.00 -11.77
C SER A 93 25.08 15.30 -12.57
N SER A 94 25.30 15.21 -13.89
CA SER A 94 25.36 16.39 -14.78
C SER A 94 24.11 17.28 -14.67
N ASP A 95 22.94 16.66 -14.48
CA ASP A 95 21.69 17.39 -14.34
C ASP A 95 21.61 18.11 -12.99
N ALA A 96 21.96 17.43 -11.89
CA ALA A 96 21.98 18.04 -10.57
C ALA A 96 23.04 19.15 -10.48
N GLN A 97 24.20 18.98 -11.12
CA GLN A 97 25.22 20.04 -11.18
C GLN A 97 24.71 21.28 -11.92
N ARG A 98 24.04 21.11 -13.06
CA ARG A 98 23.42 22.25 -13.79
C ARG A 98 22.41 22.99 -12.95
N THR A 99 21.60 22.29 -12.15
CA THR A 99 20.59 22.95 -11.29
C THR A 99 21.22 23.65 -10.10
N LEU A 100 22.33 23.12 -9.56
CA LEU A 100 23.15 23.78 -8.56
C LEU A 100 23.77 25.07 -9.10
N ASP A 101 24.40 25.02 -10.29
CA ASP A 101 24.98 26.19 -10.94
C ASP A 101 23.92 27.27 -11.20
N ALA A 102 22.74 26.89 -11.64
CA ALA A 102 21.61 27.79 -11.82
C ALA A 102 21.12 28.41 -10.50
N TRP A 103 21.14 27.67 -9.38
CA TRP A 103 20.85 28.18 -8.04
C TRP A 103 21.86 29.27 -7.63
N LEU A 104 23.16 28.98 -7.80
CA LEU A 104 24.25 29.92 -7.46
C LEU A 104 24.20 31.19 -8.34
N ALA A 105 23.95 31.03 -9.64
CA ALA A 105 23.79 32.15 -10.59
C ALA A 105 22.58 33.04 -10.25
N ALA A 106 21.53 32.49 -9.65
CA ALA A 106 20.38 33.27 -9.14
C ALA A 106 20.68 34.02 -7.82
N GLY A 107 21.91 33.96 -7.31
CA GLY A 107 22.29 34.61 -6.05
C GLY A 107 22.05 33.72 -4.81
N GLY A 108 21.70 32.46 -5.01
CA GLY A 108 21.51 31.51 -3.92
C GLY A 108 22.82 31.15 -3.20
N LYS A 109 22.73 30.85 -1.92
CA LYS A 109 23.86 30.44 -1.07
C LYS A 109 23.65 29.03 -0.56
N ILE A 110 24.75 28.33 -0.29
CA ILE A 110 24.75 26.99 0.28
C ILE A 110 25.36 27.03 1.67
N THR A 111 24.77 26.25 2.58
CA THR A 111 25.35 25.94 3.89
C THR A 111 25.54 24.42 4.03
N ASP A 112 26.49 23.98 4.84
CA ASP A 112 26.78 22.57 5.11
C ASP A 112 26.01 22.02 6.31
N ARG A 113 25.37 22.88 7.09
CA ARG A 113 24.60 22.56 8.30
C ARG A 113 23.41 23.49 8.49
N ILE A 114 22.46 23.05 9.29
CA ILE A 114 21.31 23.86 9.69
C ILE A 114 21.79 24.98 10.61
N PRO A 115 21.56 26.28 10.30
CA PRO A 115 21.92 27.38 11.18
C PRO A 115 21.19 27.34 12.51
N GLU A 116 21.89 27.40 13.65
CA GLU A 116 21.33 27.23 15.00
C GLU A 116 20.37 28.34 15.43
N ASN A 117 20.61 29.58 15.01
CA ASN A 117 19.86 30.78 15.46
C ASN A 117 18.84 31.28 14.43
N LYS A 118 18.41 30.45 13.50
CA LYS A 118 17.43 30.82 12.47
C LYS A 118 16.13 30.04 12.67
N LYS A 119 14.99 30.73 12.48
CA LYS A 119 13.66 30.11 12.48
C LYS A 119 13.17 29.99 11.04
N TRP A 120 12.43 28.92 10.78
CA TRP A 120 11.78 28.68 9.51
C TRP A 120 10.29 28.44 9.69
N ASP A 121 9.52 28.64 8.64
CA ASP A 121 8.08 28.41 8.60
C ASP A 121 7.76 27.03 8.01
N ALA A 122 8.65 26.52 7.14
CA ALA A 122 8.50 25.22 6.50
C ALA A 122 9.84 24.62 6.07
N VAL A 123 9.84 23.33 5.80
CA VAL A 123 10.98 22.58 5.31
C VAL A 123 10.67 21.91 3.98
N ILE A 124 11.62 21.90 3.05
CA ILE A 124 11.60 21.09 1.83
C ILE A 124 12.64 19.99 2.00
N ASP A 125 12.21 18.74 1.93
CA ASP A 125 13.05 17.57 2.03
C ASP A 125 13.41 17.01 0.65
N GLY A 126 14.61 17.27 0.20
CA GLY A 126 15.21 16.71 -1.02
C GLY A 126 16.50 15.94 -0.75
N LEU A 127 16.66 15.34 0.45
CA LEU A 127 17.88 14.58 0.77
C LEU A 127 17.97 13.27 -0.02
N PHE A 128 16.92 12.47 -0.01
CA PHE A 128 16.87 11.17 -0.68
C PHE A 128 15.52 10.96 -1.34
N GLY A 129 15.52 10.53 -2.60
CA GLY A 129 14.35 10.00 -3.32
C GLY A 129 14.46 8.47 -3.46
N ILE A 130 13.98 7.93 -4.58
CA ILE A 130 14.01 6.48 -4.90
C ILE A 130 15.42 5.86 -4.88
N GLY A 131 16.46 6.66 -4.79
CA GLY A 131 17.85 6.18 -4.75
C GLY A 131 18.24 5.48 -3.45
N LEU A 132 17.48 5.65 -2.37
CA LEU A 132 17.80 5.08 -1.06
C LEU A 132 17.75 3.55 -1.04
N ASP A 133 16.81 2.93 -1.75
CA ASP A 133 16.66 1.48 -1.84
C ASP A 133 17.86 0.76 -2.46
N ARG A 134 18.71 1.47 -3.25
CA ARG A 134 19.99 0.93 -3.77
C ARG A 134 20.99 0.59 -2.67
N ARG A 135 20.87 1.13 -1.48
CA ARG A 135 21.78 0.87 -0.35
C ARG A 135 21.54 -0.48 0.32
N GLN A 136 20.89 -1.42 -0.37
CA GLN A 136 20.66 -2.80 0.07
C GLN A 136 20.05 -2.88 1.48
N GLY A 137 19.06 -2.02 1.78
CA GLY A 137 18.35 -2.03 3.06
C GLY A 137 19.17 -1.54 4.25
N ARG A 138 20.32 -0.87 4.04
CA ARG A 138 21.10 -0.28 5.13
C ARG A 138 20.38 0.94 5.70
N ASP A 139 20.27 0.96 7.01
CA ASP A 139 19.68 2.09 7.73
C ASP A 139 20.55 3.35 7.58
N LEU A 140 19.91 4.52 7.63
CA LEU A 140 20.60 5.80 7.69
C LEU A 140 21.50 5.85 8.93
N GLN A 141 22.69 6.39 8.74
CA GLN A 141 23.70 6.51 9.80
C GLN A 141 24.39 7.87 9.75
N GLY A 142 25.12 8.20 10.82
CA GLY A 142 25.95 9.40 10.90
C GLY A 142 25.17 10.70 10.64
N LYS A 143 25.73 11.57 9.78
CA LYS A 143 25.17 12.90 9.51
C LYS A 143 23.74 12.89 8.98
N TYR A 144 23.35 11.89 8.19
CA TYR A 144 22.00 11.83 7.61
C TYR A 144 20.96 11.43 8.64
N LEU A 145 21.28 10.47 9.53
CA LEU A 145 20.40 10.11 10.63
C LEU A 145 20.20 11.31 11.58
N ALA A 146 21.30 11.99 11.93
CA ALA A 146 21.24 13.18 12.77
C ALA A 146 20.40 14.29 12.16
N LEU A 147 20.54 14.51 10.82
CA LEU A 147 19.78 15.53 10.10
C LEU A 147 18.29 15.22 10.05
N VAL A 148 17.90 13.98 9.74
CA VAL A 148 16.49 13.55 9.75
C VAL A 148 15.86 13.75 11.12
N ASN A 149 16.57 13.38 12.19
CA ASN A 149 16.09 13.56 13.57
C ASN A 149 15.99 15.06 13.92
N ALA A 150 16.97 15.88 13.55
CA ALA A 150 16.92 17.32 13.78
C ALA A 150 15.72 17.97 13.07
N ILE A 151 15.44 17.61 11.81
CA ILE A 151 14.27 18.13 11.09
C ILE A 151 12.96 17.70 11.76
N ASN A 152 12.81 16.44 12.12
CA ASN A 152 11.62 15.96 12.82
C ASN A 152 11.40 16.69 14.16
N SER A 153 12.47 17.08 14.85
CA SER A 153 12.43 17.82 16.13
C SER A 153 12.03 19.28 15.97
N LEU A 154 12.12 19.88 14.77
CA LEU A 154 11.66 21.24 14.52
C LEU A 154 10.13 21.36 14.60
N ASN A 155 9.39 20.26 14.44
CA ASN A 155 7.92 20.23 14.41
C ASN A 155 7.32 21.23 13.41
N LEU A 156 8.00 21.44 12.28
CA LEU A 156 7.55 22.28 11.18
C LEU A 156 6.86 21.44 10.09
N PRO A 157 5.97 22.05 9.30
CA PRO A 157 5.42 21.36 8.14
C PRO A 157 6.53 21.09 7.11
N VAL A 158 6.62 19.84 6.64
CA VAL A 158 7.62 19.38 5.68
C VAL A 158 6.94 18.98 4.37
N LEU A 159 7.47 19.46 3.25
CA LEU A 159 7.19 18.94 1.91
C LEU A 159 8.34 18.02 1.49
N ALA A 160 8.06 16.75 1.32
CA ALA A 160 9.03 15.80 0.78
C ALA A 160 8.98 15.77 -0.75
N LEU A 161 10.17 15.75 -1.36
CA LEU A 161 10.33 15.58 -2.80
C LEU A 161 10.47 14.10 -3.10
N ASP A 162 9.67 13.60 -4.00
CA ASP A 162 9.58 12.23 -4.50
C ASP A 162 9.10 11.23 -3.45
N ILE A 163 9.79 11.10 -2.33
CA ILE A 163 9.44 10.28 -1.16
C ILE A 163 10.11 10.86 0.09
N PRO A 164 9.51 10.80 1.28
CA PRO A 164 10.16 11.25 2.50
C PRO A 164 11.50 10.57 2.71
N SER A 165 12.55 11.35 2.95
CA SER A 165 13.91 10.82 3.13
C SER A 165 13.97 9.85 4.31
N GLY A 166 14.54 8.68 4.06
CA GLY A 166 14.58 7.58 5.03
C GLY A 166 13.47 6.54 4.87
N LEU A 167 12.48 6.79 4.00
CA LEU A 167 11.42 5.84 3.67
C LEU A 167 11.79 5.06 2.39
N GLY A 168 11.60 3.74 2.39
CA GLY A 168 11.81 2.88 1.22
C GLY A 168 10.72 3.08 0.17
N SER A 169 11.09 3.40 -1.07
CA SER A 169 10.14 3.73 -2.14
C SER A 169 9.32 2.53 -2.60
N ASP A 170 9.87 1.33 -2.59
CA ASP A 170 9.17 0.11 -2.99
C ASP A 170 8.50 -0.60 -1.80
N THR A 171 9.01 -0.40 -0.58
CA THR A 171 8.63 -1.20 0.59
C THR A 171 7.84 -0.43 1.66
N GLY A 172 8.00 0.89 1.73
CA GLY A 172 7.48 1.71 2.83
C GLY A 172 8.17 1.45 4.17
N ARG A 173 9.32 0.77 4.17
CA ARG A 173 10.14 0.55 5.37
C ARG A 173 10.84 1.84 5.76
N VAL A 174 10.99 2.07 7.07
CA VAL A 174 11.82 3.15 7.61
C VAL A 174 13.25 2.63 7.78
N HIS A 175 14.21 3.28 7.14
CA HIS A 175 15.64 2.96 7.20
C HIS A 175 16.31 3.71 8.36
N GLY A 176 16.18 3.23 9.57
CA GLY A 176 16.67 3.83 10.82
C GLY A 176 15.81 5.02 11.29
N ALA A 177 15.67 6.06 10.47
CA ALA A 177 14.75 7.16 10.66
C ALA A 177 14.23 7.67 9.31
N ALA A 178 13.03 8.29 9.31
CA ALA A 178 12.49 8.93 8.12
C ALA A 178 11.87 10.30 8.47
N ILE A 179 11.87 11.20 7.51
CA ILE A 179 11.20 12.49 7.62
C ILE A 179 9.68 12.27 7.71
N ARG A 180 9.04 12.96 8.66
CA ARG A 180 7.58 13.01 8.79
C ARG A 180 7.07 14.19 7.96
N ALA A 181 6.66 13.92 6.73
CA ALA A 181 6.16 14.93 5.84
C ALA A 181 4.69 15.25 6.10
N ALA A 182 4.32 16.53 6.03
CA ALA A 182 2.93 16.97 5.94
C ALA A 182 2.38 16.75 4.53
N MET A 183 3.26 16.83 3.52
CA MET A 183 2.95 16.66 2.11
C MET A 183 4.11 15.98 1.39
N THR A 184 3.79 15.21 0.36
CA THR A 184 4.79 14.60 -0.54
C THR A 184 4.42 14.89 -1.99
N VAL A 185 5.37 15.44 -2.76
CA VAL A 185 5.22 15.55 -4.22
C VAL A 185 6.02 14.42 -4.85
N THR A 186 5.33 13.45 -5.42
CA THR A 186 5.96 12.31 -6.07
C THR A 186 5.90 12.44 -7.59
N PHE A 187 6.99 12.06 -8.27
CA PHE A 187 7.17 12.32 -9.70
C PHE A 187 6.92 11.07 -10.55
N ILE A 188 6.44 11.29 -11.79
CA ILE A 188 6.11 10.26 -12.79
C ILE A 188 4.89 9.42 -12.39
N GLY A 189 4.87 8.87 -11.18
CA GLY A 189 3.78 8.05 -10.68
C GLY A 189 3.92 7.74 -9.19
N LEU A 190 2.89 7.11 -8.61
CA LEU A 190 2.93 6.62 -7.24
C LEU A 190 3.99 5.53 -7.09
N LYS A 191 4.57 5.42 -5.90
CA LYS A 191 5.45 4.32 -5.49
C LYS A 191 4.74 3.44 -4.46
N PRO A 192 5.00 2.13 -4.45
CA PRO A 192 4.36 1.21 -3.47
C PRO A 192 4.56 1.67 -2.03
N GLY A 193 5.78 2.11 -1.68
CA GLY A 193 6.15 2.50 -0.34
C GLY A 193 5.41 3.72 0.22
N LEU A 194 4.82 4.56 -0.64
CA LEU A 194 3.96 5.66 -0.19
C LEU A 194 2.63 5.17 0.40
N LEU A 195 2.16 3.98 -0.01
CA LEU A 195 0.81 3.48 0.27
C LEU A 195 0.79 2.28 1.22
N THR A 196 1.92 1.65 1.50
CA THR A 196 1.99 0.45 2.36
C THR A 196 2.97 0.61 3.51
N HIS A 197 2.89 -0.31 4.47
CA HIS A 197 3.76 -0.40 5.64
C HIS A 197 3.72 0.90 6.47
N TYR A 198 4.87 1.59 6.64
CA TYR A 198 4.95 2.86 7.38
C TYR A 198 4.62 4.09 6.50
N GLY A 199 4.60 3.94 5.17
CA GLY A 199 4.43 5.04 4.23
C GLY A 199 3.30 6.00 4.55
N PRO A 200 2.04 5.53 4.73
CA PRO A 200 0.92 6.42 5.02
C PRO A 200 1.08 7.27 6.28
N GLY A 201 1.89 6.81 7.26
CA GLY A 201 2.20 7.56 8.48
C GLY A 201 3.30 8.63 8.32
N TYR A 202 4.00 8.63 7.18
CA TYR A 202 5.14 9.52 6.93
C TYR A 202 4.95 10.47 5.74
N CYS A 203 4.05 10.16 4.81
CA CYS A 203 3.95 10.87 3.53
C CYS A 203 3.01 12.09 3.56
N GLY A 204 2.09 12.18 4.51
CA GLY A 204 1.05 13.19 4.53
C GLY A 204 0.19 13.17 3.26
N GLU A 205 -0.23 14.33 2.78
CA GLU A 205 -0.99 14.46 1.53
C GLU A 205 -0.06 14.25 0.32
N ILE A 206 -0.45 13.35 -0.60
CA ILE A 206 0.39 12.97 -1.75
C ILE A 206 -0.08 13.65 -3.02
N PHE A 207 0.83 14.35 -3.70
CA PHE A 207 0.62 15.01 -4.98
C PHE A 207 1.44 14.31 -6.06
N VAL A 208 0.77 13.61 -6.99
CA VAL A 208 1.44 12.98 -8.14
C VAL A 208 1.64 14.01 -9.25
N ARG A 209 2.82 14.03 -9.87
CA ARG A 209 3.19 14.87 -11.01
C ARG A 209 3.83 14.01 -12.10
N ASP A 210 3.15 13.86 -13.22
CA ASP A 210 3.59 13.08 -14.39
C ASP A 210 4.73 13.73 -15.19
N LEU A 211 5.07 14.98 -14.86
CA LEU A 211 6.08 15.81 -15.53
C LEU A 211 5.78 16.07 -17.02
N GLY A 212 4.52 15.92 -17.42
CA GLY A 212 4.09 16.06 -18.80
C GLY A 212 4.51 14.89 -19.70
N LEU A 213 4.73 13.72 -19.10
CA LEU A 213 4.97 12.46 -19.81
C LEU A 213 3.66 11.69 -20.02
N ASP A 214 3.49 11.05 -21.15
CA ASP A 214 2.52 9.96 -21.29
C ASP A 214 3.13 8.69 -20.70
N VAL A 215 3.12 8.62 -19.34
CA VAL A 215 3.74 7.54 -18.57
C VAL A 215 3.18 6.18 -18.96
N PHE A 216 1.87 6.11 -19.24
CA PHE A 216 1.20 4.85 -19.57
C PHE A 216 1.67 4.27 -20.90
N SER A 217 1.93 5.11 -21.88
CA SER A 217 2.49 4.70 -23.18
C SER A 217 3.95 4.28 -23.06
N LEU A 218 4.74 4.89 -22.17
CA LEU A 218 6.13 4.52 -21.92
C LEU A 218 6.25 3.19 -21.18
N LYS A 219 5.39 2.99 -20.17
CA LYS A 219 5.41 1.76 -19.35
C LYS A 219 4.03 1.45 -18.81
N ARG A 220 3.48 0.31 -19.18
CA ARG A 220 2.22 -0.17 -18.60
C ARG A 220 2.47 -0.64 -17.16
N PRO A 221 1.67 -0.17 -16.18
CA PRO A 221 1.85 -0.57 -14.78
C PRO A 221 1.34 -1.99 -14.52
N GLY A 222 2.07 -2.72 -13.69
CA GLY A 222 1.61 -4.00 -13.13
C GLY A 222 0.86 -3.85 -11.80
N THR A 223 0.91 -2.65 -11.21
CA THR A 223 0.34 -2.36 -9.88
C THR A 223 -0.51 -1.09 -9.92
N TRP A 224 -1.61 -1.10 -9.14
CA TRP A 224 -2.59 -0.03 -9.13
C TRP A 224 -3.00 0.34 -7.71
N ALA A 225 -3.24 1.62 -7.46
CA ALA A 225 -3.89 2.07 -6.24
C ALA A 225 -5.39 1.91 -6.36
N MET A 226 -6.00 1.14 -5.48
CA MET A 226 -7.45 1.02 -5.36
C MET A 226 -7.96 2.19 -4.51
N ASN A 227 -8.50 3.20 -5.18
CA ASN A 227 -9.16 4.33 -4.53
C ASN A 227 -10.69 4.13 -4.51
N ARG A 228 -11.39 4.98 -3.74
CA ARG A 228 -12.84 4.89 -3.59
C ARG A 228 -13.61 5.03 -4.91
N VAL A 229 -13.10 5.82 -5.85
CA VAL A 229 -13.76 6.03 -7.15
C VAL A 229 -13.70 4.75 -7.97
N TYR A 230 -12.52 4.16 -8.09
CA TYR A 230 -12.33 2.90 -8.80
C TYR A 230 -13.08 1.73 -8.14
N ALA A 231 -13.05 1.64 -6.80
CA ALA A 231 -13.79 0.61 -6.09
C ALA A 231 -15.29 0.70 -6.34
N ARG A 232 -15.87 1.92 -6.47
CA ARG A 232 -17.28 2.11 -6.81
C ARG A 232 -17.66 1.59 -8.21
N GLU A 233 -16.74 1.66 -9.16
CA GLU A 233 -16.97 1.15 -10.53
C GLU A 233 -16.99 -0.39 -10.57
N LEU A 234 -16.35 -1.05 -9.59
CA LEU A 234 -16.33 -2.51 -9.45
C LEU A 234 -17.57 -3.04 -8.68
N LEU A 235 -18.30 -2.19 -8.00
CA LEU A 235 -19.51 -2.60 -7.28
C LEU A 235 -20.60 -3.02 -8.28
N PRO A 236 -21.42 -4.04 -7.92
CA PRO A 236 -22.59 -4.39 -8.71
C PRO A 236 -23.49 -3.16 -8.90
N PRO A 237 -24.24 -3.10 -10.02
CA PRO A 237 -25.20 -2.03 -10.22
C PRO A 237 -26.28 -2.04 -9.14
N PRO A 238 -27.00 -0.92 -8.93
CA PRO A 238 -28.14 -0.87 -8.02
C PRO A 238 -29.14 -1.97 -8.34
N ARG A 239 -29.73 -2.57 -7.32
CA ARG A 239 -30.71 -3.65 -7.48
C ARG A 239 -31.97 -3.15 -8.19
N PRO A 240 -32.49 -3.85 -9.20
CA PRO A 240 -33.79 -3.56 -9.78
C PRO A 240 -34.90 -3.63 -8.74
N SER A 241 -35.93 -2.82 -8.85
CA SER A 241 -37.07 -2.80 -7.92
C SER A 241 -37.83 -4.13 -7.88
N SER A 242 -37.79 -4.93 -8.96
CA SER A 242 -38.39 -6.26 -9.06
C SER A 242 -37.51 -7.40 -8.52
N SER A 243 -36.45 -7.09 -7.78
CA SER A 243 -35.47 -8.08 -7.31
C SER A 243 -36.06 -8.96 -6.18
N HIS A 244 -35.57 -10.20 -6.11
CA HIS A 244 -35.80 -11.12 -5.01
C HIS A 244 -34.51 -11.75 -4.50
N LYS A 245 -34.50 -12.28 -3.28
CA LYS A 245 -33.30 -12.79 -2.58
C LYS A 245 -32.51 -13.85 -3.38
N GLY A 246 -33.14 -14.63 -4.23
CA GLY A 246 -32.49 -15.65 -5.05
C GLY A 246 -31.55 -15.08 -6.14
N MET A 247 -31.73 -13.81 -6.52
CA MET A 247 -30.88 -13.17 -7.56
C MET A 247 -29.51 -12.72 -7.04
N PHE A 248 -29.30 -12.64 -5.73
CA PHE A 248 -28.10 -12.08 -5.13
C PHE A 248 -27.17 -13.12 -4.49
N GLY A 249 -27.30 -14.34 -4.97
CA GLY A 249 -26.44 -15.44 -4.57
C GLY A 249 -26.68 -15.97 -3.16
N SER A 250 -26.11 -17.09 -2.91
CA SER A 250 -26.13 -17.80 -1.63
C SER A 250 -24.71 -18.11 -1.20
N ILE A 251 -24.36 -17.77 0.03
CA ILE A 251 -23.02 -17.97 0.60
C ILE A 251 -23.11 -19.00 1.70
N GLY A 252 -22.21 -20.00 1.67
CA GLY A 252 -21.96 -20.92 2.77
C GLY A 252 -20.75 -20.43 3.60
N ILE A 253 -20.85 -20.47 4.92
CA ILE A 253 -19.73 -20.14 5.82
C ILE A 253 -19.51 -21.31 6.75
N ILE A 254 -18.27 -21.80 6.83
CA ILE A 254 -17.86 -22.88 7.73
C ILE A 254 -16.83 -22.35 8.71
N GLY A 255 -17.12 -22.46 10.01
CA GLY A 255 -16.25 -21.97 11.07
C GLY A 255 -16.87 -22.13 12.45
N GLY A 256 -16.51 -21.25 13.39
CA GLY A 256 -17.14 -21.20 14.70
C GLY A 256 -16.99 -22.45 15.54
N SER A 257 -15.76 -22.88 15.81
CA SER A 257 -15.44 -23.92 16.79
C SER A 257 -15.76 -23.45 18.22
N GLN A 258 -15.67 -24.35 19.19
CA GLN A 258 -15.94 -24.06 20.59
C GLN A 258 -15.14 -22.83 21.07
N GLY A 259 -15.85 -21.81 21.61
CA GLY A 259 -15.30 -20.53 22.03
C GLY A 259 -15.06 -19.51 20.91
N MET A 260 -15.25 -19.86 19.61
CA MET A 260 -14.99 -19.02 18.45
C MET A 260 -16.21 -18.87 17.52
N VAL A 261 -17.40 -19.21 17.98
CA VAL A 261 -18.66 -19.09 17.21
C VAL A 261 -18.87 -17.66 16.69
N GLY A 262 -18.49 -16.66 17.49
CA GLY A 262 -18.65 -15.25 17.13
C GLY A 262 -17.95 -14.84 15.82
N ALA A 263 -16.83 -15.46 15.48
CA ALA A 263 -16.10 -15.16 14.22
C ALA A 263 -16.93 -15.54 12.98
N ALA A 264 -17.56 -16.73 13.00
CA ALA A 264 -18.44 -17.16 11.91
C ALA A 264 -19.71 -16.29 11.82
N LEU A 265 -20.30 -15.88 12.96
CA LEU A 265 -21.45 -14.99 13.01
C LEU A 265 -21.11 -13.60 12.45
N LEU A 266 -19.94 -13.05 12.77
CA LEU A 266 -19.46 -11.78 12.22
C LEU A 266 -19.30 -11.85 10.70
N ALA A 267 -18.69 -12.93 10.18
CA ALA A 267 -18.56 -13.16 8.75
C ALA A 267 -19.92 -13.28 8.07
N GLY A 268 -20.88 -13.98 8.69
CA GLY A 268 -22.25 -14.11 8.20
C GLY A 268 -22.98 -12.76 8.14
N THR A 269 -22.86 -11.99 9.20
CA THR A 269 -23.45 -10.64 9.29
C THR A 269 -22.86 -9.71 8.22
N ALA A 270 -21.54 -9.75 8.01
CA ALA A 270 -20.88 -8.97 6.97
C ALA A 270 -21.38 -9.36 5.57
N ALA A 271 -21.50 -10.67 5.29
CA ALA A 271 -22.00 -11.16 4.01
C ALA A 271 -23.43 -10.66 3.72
N LEU A 272 -24.32 -10.71 4.71
CA LEU A 272 -25.70 -10.17 4.57
C LEU A 272 -25.70 -8.67 4.30
N LYS A 273 -24.93 -7.90 5.10
CA LYS A 273 -24.85 -6.43 4.96
C LYS A 273 -24.24 -5.99 3.64
N LEU A 274 -23.31 -6.77 3.07
CA LEU A 274 -22.74 -6.55 1.75
C LEU A 274 -23.67 -6.99 0.62
N GLY A 275 -24.77 -7.66 0.94
CA GLY A 275 -25.83 -7.88 -0.02
C GLY A 275 -25.98 -9.33 -0.51
N ALA A 276 -25.45 -10.32 0.19
CA ALA A 276 -25.77 -11.71 -0.11
C ALA A 276 -27.29 -11.95 0.02
N GLY A 277 -27.87 -12.66 -0.93
CA GLY A 277 -29.31 -12.98 -0.91
C GLY A 277 -29.68 -13.97 0.17
N ARG A 278 -28.77 -14.91 0.47
CA ARG A 278 -28.88 -15.92 1.53
C ARG A 278 -27.51 -16.20 2.11
N VAL A 279 -27.45 -16.37 3.43
CA VAL A 279 -26.22 -16.77 4.12
C VAL A 279 -26.51 -17.97 5.01
N TYR A 280 -25.80 -19.06 4.76
CA TYR A 280 -25.84 -20.31 5.51
C TYR A 280 -24.59 -20.45 6.35
N LEU A 281 -24.74 -20.77 7.64
CA LEU A 281 -23.61 -21.00 8.55
C LEU A 281 -23.57 -22.46 8.99
N GLY A 282 -22.44 -23.10 8.77
CA GLY A 282 -22.05 -24.38 9.35
C GLY A 282 -21.12 -24.15 10.52
N LEU A 283 -21.63 -24.23 11.73
CA LEU A 283 -20.84 -24.07 12.95
C LEU A 283 -20.25 -25.42 13.37
N ILE A 284 -18.96 -25.46 13.71
CA ILE A 284 -18.28 -26.71 14.11
C ILE A 284 -18.48 -27.01 15.58
N ALA A 285 -18.81 -26.02 16.41
CA ALA A 285 -19.05 -26.24 17.83
C ALA A 285 -20.25 -27.18 18.07
N ASP A 286 -20.10 -28.18 18.94
CA ASP A 286 -21.16 -29.15 19.28
C ASP A 286 -22.39 -28.48 19.90
N ASN A 287 -22.18 -27.44 20.70
CA ASN A 287 -23.25 -26.68 21.37
C ASN A 287 -23.51 -25.34 20.68
N ALA A 288 -23.46 -25.32 19.35
CA ALA A 288 -23.77 -24.12 18.59
C ALA A 288 -25.24 -23.71 18.75
N PRO A 289 -25.53 -22.38 18.80
CA PRO A 289 -26.92 -21.93 18.85
C PRO A 289 -27.67 -22.32 17.57
N GLY A 290 -28.92 -22.65 17.68
CA GLY A 290 -29.77 -22.94 16.51
C GLY A 290 -30.23 -21.68 15.73
N VAL A 291 -30.06 -20.49 16.35
CA VAL A 291 -30.39 -19.18 15.76
C VAL A 291 -29.46 -18.12 16.36
N ASP A 292 -29.05 -17.14 15.56
CA ASP A 292 -28.41 -15.93 16.07
C ASP A 292 -29.51 -14.92 16.48
N GLY A 293 -29.60 -14.60 17.77
CA GLY A 293 -30.58 -13.65 18.30
C GLY A 293 -30.38 -12.20 17.84
N THR A 294 -29.19 -11.85 17.35
CA THR A 294 -28.87 -10.49 16.85
C THR A 294 -29.06 -10.35 15.35
N GLN A 295 -28.96 -11.45 14.61
CA GLN A 295 -29.09 -11.51 13.16
C GLN A 295 -29.83 -12.79 12.75
N PRO A 296 -31.14 -12.88 13.03
CA PRO A 296 -31.96 -14.11 12.82
C PRO A 296 -32.09 -14.52 11.35
N GLU A 297 -31.73 -13.66 10.40
CA GLU A 297 -31.74 -13.97 8.97
C GLU A 297 -30.60 -14.93 8.57
N LEU A 298 -29.60 -15.14 9.43
CA LEU A 298 -28.57 -16.15 9.24
C LEU A 298 -29.17 -17.54 9.37
N MET A 299 -28.96 -18.38 8.37
CA MET A 299 -29.52 -19.73 8.34
C MET A 299 -28.49 -20.74 8.84
N LEU A 300 -28.57 -21.08 10.14
CA LEU A 300 -27.68 -22.05 10.75
C LEU A 300 -28.07 -23.46 10.33
N ARG A 301 -27.07 -24.25 9.89
CA ARG A 301 -27.22 -25.63 9.42
C ARG A 301 -26.06 -26.49 9.91
N PRO A 302 -26.24 -27.81 10.09
CA PRO A 302 -25.12 -28.74 10.21
C PRO A 302 -24.18 -28.59 9.00
N VAL A 303 -22.84 -28.64 9.23
CA VAL A 303 -21.85 -28.40 8.17
C VAL A 303 -22.05 -29.31 6.95
N GLN A 304 -22.34 -30.57 7.16
CA GLN A 304 -22.62 -31.54 6.08
C GLN A 304 -23.82 -31.17 5.20
N GLU A 305 -24.75 -30.39 5.71
CA GLU A 305 -25.92 -29.94 4.94
C GLU A 305 -25.57 -28.82 3.96
N LEU A 306 -24.52 -28.02 4.25
CA LEU A 306 -24.08 -26.98 3.32
C LEU A 306 -23.60 -27.58 2.00
N PHE A 307 -22.92 -28.71 2.04
CA PHE A 307 -22.44 -29.40 0.83
C PHE A 307 -23.55 -30.04 -0.02
N LYS A 308 -24.76 -30.13 0.51
CA LYS A 308 -25.94 -30.62 -0.23
C LYS A 308 -26.74 -29.51 -0.91
N LEU A 309 -26.38 -28.23 -0.64
CA LEU A 309 -27.06 -27.08 -1.24
C LEU A 309 -26.52 -26.82 -2.65
N ASP A 310 -27.31 -27.13 -3.66
CA ASP A 310 -26.96 -26.99 -5.09
C ASP A 310 -26.98 -25.52 -5.59
N HIS A 311 -27.47 -24.60 -4.77
CA HIS A 311 -27.60 -23.17 -5.10
C HIS A 311 -26.56 -22.29 -4.40
N LEU A 312 -25.51 -22.85 -3.77
CA LEU A 312 -24.40 -22.07 -3.26
C LEU A 312 -23.57 -21.50 -4.41
N ASN A 313 -23.20 -20.24 -4.29
CA ASN A 313 -22.38 -19.53 -5.27
C ASN A 313 -20.94 -19.30 -4.79
N CYS A 314 -20.70 -19.34 -3.48
CA CYS A 314 -19.41 -19.17 -2.86
C CYS A 314 -19.41 -19.78 -1.45
N MET A 315 -18.25 -20.17 -0.99
CA MET A 315 -18.05 -20.63 0.38
C MET A 315 -16.92 -19.85 1.05
N ILE A 316 -17.11 -19.48 2.30
CA ILE A 316 -16.10 -18.89 3.17
C ILE A 316 -15.75 -19.96 4.21
N ILE A 317 -14.48 -20.22 4.42
CA ILE A 317 -14.04 -21.17 5.44
C ILE A 317 -12.83 -20.67 6.19
N GLY A 318 -12.88 -20.79 7.53
CA GLY A 318 -11.75 -20.41 8.38
C GLY A 318 -12.07 -19.55 9.59
N PRO A 319 -13.01 -18.59 9.57
CA PRO A 319 -13.29 -17.76 10.74
C PRO A 319 -13.67 -18.60 11.96
N GLY A 320 -12.74 -18.67 12.94
CA GLY A 320 -12.90 -19.49 14.14
C GLY A 320 -13.07 -20.99 13.87
N LEU A 321 -12.50 -21.52 12.78
CA LEU A 321 -12.64 -22.91 12.36
C LEU A 321 -11.98 -23.90 13.35
N GLY A 322 -10.92 -23.43 14.04
CA GLY A 322 -10.04 -24.33 14.79
C GLY A 322 -9.08 -25.09 13.88
N ILE A 323 -8.18 -25.88 14.49
CA ILE A 323 -7.12 -26.63 13.80
C ILE A 323 -7.24 -28.15 14.02
N GLY A 324 -8.38 -28.61 14.55
CA GLY A 324 -8.66 -30.01 14.85
C GLY A 324 -8.90 -30.88 13.61
N ILE A 325 -9.22 -32.16 13.85
CA ILE A 325 -9.46 -33.14 12.79
C ILE A 325 -10.67 -32.74 11.96
N ASP A 326 -11.77 -32.36 12.60
CA ASP A 326 -13.01 -31.96 11.90
C ASP A 326 -12.81 -30.71 11.05
N ALA A 327 -12.08 -29.70 11.57
CA ALA A 327 -11.70 -28.52 10.82
C ALA A 327 -10.89 -28.89 9.55
N CYS A 328 -9.92 -29.78 9.69
CA CYS A 328 -9.12 -30.26 8.56
C CYS A 328 -9.97 -31.05 7.55
N PHE A 329 -10.90 -31.87 8.02
CA PHE A 329 -11.82 -32.64 7.17
C PHE A 329 -12.72 -31.69 6.35
N TRP A 330 -13.42 -30.76 6.99
CA TRP A 330 -14.31 -29.83 6.30
C TRP A 330 -13.56 -28.89 5.34
N LEU A 331 -12.36 -28.47 5.71
CA LEU A 331 -11.52 -27.69 4.79
C LEU A 331 -11.14 -28.52 3.55
N SER A 332 -10.82 -29.80 3.72
CA SER A 332 -10.52 -30.68 2.57
C SER A 332 -11.74 -30.84 1.66
N CYS A 333 -12.93 -31.09 2.23
CA CYS A 333 -14.19 -31.14 1.46
C CYS A 333 -14.47 -29.84 0.69
N ALA A 334 -14.24 -28.67 1.32
CA ALA A 334 -14.40 -27.40 0.65
C ALA A 334 -13.40 -27.22 -0.51
N LEU A 335 -12.14 -27.60 -0.30
CA LEU A 335 -11.10 -27.52 -1.33
C LEU A 335 -11.34 -28.46 -2.53
N GLU A 336 -12.02 -29.58 -2.32
CA GLU A 336 -12.41 -30.53 -3.36
C GLU A 336 -13.68 -30.12 -4.12
N SER A 337 -14.47 -29.15 -3.59
CA SER A 337 -15.66 -28.66 -4.26
C SER A 337 -15.34 -27.72 -5.44
N ASP A 338 -16.26 -27.53 -6.37
CA ASP A 338 -16.12 -26.57 -7.49
C ASP A 338 -16.58 -25.15 -7.14
N LEU A 339 -16.95 -24.87 -5.87
CA LEU A 339 -17.37 -23.55 -5.43
C LEU A 339 -16.20 -22.59 -5.32
N PRO A 340 -16.34 -21.33 -5.70
CA PRO A 340 -15.38 -20.28 -5.33
C PRO A 340 -15.20 -20.21 -3.81
N LEU A 341 -13.95 -20.08 -3.33
CA LEU A 341 -13.61 -20.09 -1.91
C LEU A 341 -12.98 -18.77 -1.45
N VAL A 342 -13.34 -18.34 -0.24
CA VAL A 342 -12.57 -17.40 0.57
C VAL A 342 -12.00 -18.16 1.77
N LEU A 343 -10.68 -18.12 1.91
CA LEU A 343 -9.92 -18.86 2.91
C LEU A 343 -9.25 -17.86 3.87
N ASP A 344 -9.63 -17.90 5.15
CA ASP A 344 -9.10 -16.97 6.17
C ASP A 344 -8.72 -17.70 7.46
N ALA A 345 -8.00 -17.03 8.31
CA ALA A 345 -7.76 -17.42 9.70
C ALA A 345 -7.26 -18.89 9.84
N ASP A 346 -8.03 -19.75 10.51
CA ASP A 346 -7.60 -21.13 10.80
C ASP A 346 -7.51 -22.01 9.56
N ALA A 347 -8.24 -21.71 8.50
CA ALA A 347 -8.04 -22.39 7.22
C ALA A 347 -6.63 -22.15 6.67
N LEU A 348 -6.11 -20.91 6.78
CA LEU A 348 -4.74 -20.58 6.38
C LEU A 348 -3.70 -21.28 7.27
N ASN A 349 -3.97 -21.41 8.57
CA ASN A 349 -3.11 -22.14 9.50
C ASN A 349 -3.04 -23.63 9.16
N LEU A 350 -4.16 -24.25 8.80
CA LEU A 350 -4.22 -25.63 8.35
C LEU A 350 -3.49 -25.83 7.01
N ILE A 351 -3.67 -24.93 6.05
CA ILE A 351 -2.95 -24.95 4.76
C ILE A 351 -1.43 -24.86 5.00
N ALA A 352 -0.99 -23.99 5.90
CA ALA A 352 0.44 -23.82 6.20
C ALA A 352 1.06 -25.06 6.86
N THR A 353 0.29 -25.82 7.69
CA THR A 353 0.81 -26.91 8.51
C THR A 353 0.51 -28.30 7.96
N ARG A 354 -0.35 -28.45 6.95
CA ARG A 354 -0.78 -29.73 6.38
C ARG A 354 -0.46 -29.80 4.89
N PRO A 355 0.63 -30.48 4.49
CA PRO A 355 1.06 -30.55 3.07
C PRO A 355 -0.01 -31.06 2.11
N ARG A 356 -0.84 -32.03 2.56
CA ARG A 356 -1.97 -32.54 1.76
C ARG A 356 -2.99 -31.45 1.46
N VAL A 357 -3.37 -30.64 2.45
CA VAL A 357 -4.33 -29.55 2.31
C VAL A 357 -3.76 -28.45 1.40
N ALA A 358 -2.48 -28.10 1.59
CA ALA A 358 -1.79 -27.14 0.71
C ALA A 358 -1.77 -27.61 -0.76
N ASN A 359 -1.57 -28.91 -0.99
CA ASN A 359 -1.58 -29.48 -2.34
C ASN A 359 -2.97 -29.44 -2.98
N LEU A 360 -4.04 -29.73 -2.23
CA LEU A 360 -5.42 -29.57 -2.72
C LEU A 360 -5.67 -28.15 -3.21
N LEU A 361 -5.24 -27.14 -2.45
CA LEU A 361 -5.39 -25.74 -2.87
C LEU A 361 -4.58 -25.43 -4.15
N ARG A 362 -3.31 -25.84 -4.22
CA ARG A 362 -2.43 -25.57 -5.38
C ARG A 362 -2.96 -26.17 -6.69
N THR A 363 -3.60 -27.31 -6.61
CA THR A 363 -4.12 -28.04 -7.79
C THR A 363 -5.57 -27.67 -8.13
N ARG A 364 -6.20 -26.83 -7.30
CA ARG A 364 -7.59 -26.44 -7.44
C ARG A 364 -7.79 -25.62 -8.73
N LYS A 365 -8.87 -25.90 -9.47
CA LYS A 365 -9.25 -25.16 -10.68
C LYS A 365 -10.23 -24.04 -10.39
N ALA A 366 -11.14 -24.23 -9.42
CA ALA A 366 -12.10 -23.22 -9.04
C ALA A 366 -11.42 -22.08 -8.29
N SER A 367 -11.94 -20.87 -8.47
CA SER A 367 -11.35 -19.64 -7.91
C SER A 367 -11.23 -19.71 -6.38
N SER A 368 -10.10 -19.26 -5.88
CA SER A 368 -9.85 -19.14 -4.43
C SER A 368 -9.20 -17.81 -4.10
N VAL A 369 -9.50 -17.30 -2.91
CA VAL A 369 -8.89 -16.08 -2.36
C VAL A 369 -8.37 -16.39 -0.96
N LEU A 370 -7.09 -16.13 -0.73
CA LEU A 370 -6.45 -16.15 0.59
C LEU A 370 -6.48 -14.74 1.19
N THR A 371 -6.78 -14.63 2.47
CA THR A 371 -6.83 -13.33 3.16
C THR A 371 -5.90 -13.26 4.37
N PRO A 372 -4.58 -13.57 4.24
CA PRO A 372 -3.68 -13.65 5.37
C PRO A 372 -3.35 -12.26 5.95
N HIS A 373 -3.27 -12.17 7.28
CA HIS A 373 -2.48 -11.15 7.93
C HIS A 373 -0.98 -11.50 7.89
N PRO A 374 -0.03 -10.59 8.22
CA PRO A 374 1.41 -10.86 8.02
C PRO A 374 1.93 -12.13 8.70
N ALA A 375 1.43 -12.50 9.89
CA ALA A 375 1.89 -13.70 10.56
C ALA A 375 1.33 -15.00 9.93
N GLU A 376 0.13 -14.97 9.38
CA GLU A 376 -0.43 -16.08 8.57
C GLU A 376 0.33 -16.23 7.25
N ALA A 377 0.64 -15.12 6.59
CA ALA A 377 1.47 -15.09 5.39
C ALA A 377 2.86 -15.70 5.63
N ALA A 378 3.47 -15.37 6.77
CA ALA A 378 4.76 -15.92 7.18
C ALA A 378 4.72 -17.44 7.31
N ARG A 379 3.67 -18.00 7.96
CA ARG A 379 3.47 -19.45 8.06
C ARG A 379 3.27 -20.10 6.69
N LEU A 380 2.43 -19.50 5.84
CA LEU A 380 2.14 -20.00 4.48
C LEU A 380 3.38 -20.05 3.59
N LEU A 381 4.27 -19.07 3.72
CA LEU A 381 5.53 -18.98 2.95
C LEU A 381 6.74 -19.58 3.67
N ASN A 382 6.53 -20.19 4.84
CA ASN A 382 7.60 -20.78 5.67
C ASN A 382 8.75 -19.80 5.94
N THR A 383 8.40 -18.60 6.41
CA THR A 383 9.33 -17.51 6.74
C THR A 383 8.87 -16.83 8.03
N ASP A 384 9.50 -15.70 8.38
CA ASP A 384 9.13 -14.90 9.55
C ASP A 384 8.31 -13.65 9.14
N THR A 385 7.62 -13.08 10.13
CA THR A 385 6.76 -11.90 9.92
C THR A 385 7.56 -10.66 9.51
N SER A 386 8.82 -10.53 9.95
CA SER A 386 9.68 -9.41 9.58
C SER A 386 10.03 -9.45 8.09
N THR A 387 10.30 -10.62 7.55
CA THR A 387 10.52 -10.83 6.10
C THR A 387 9.29 -10.43 5.29
N ILE A 388 8.09 -10.83 5.71
CA ILE A 388 6.84 -10.40 5.05
C ILE A 388 6.68 -8.89 5.07
N GLN A 389 6.92 -8.26 6.22
CA GLN A 389 6.75 -6.81 6.38
C GLN A 389 7.85 -6.01 5.66
N ASN A 390 9.05 -6.54 5.55
CA ASN A 390 10.15 -5.89 4.85
C ASN A 390 9.89 -5.72 3.34
N ASP A 391 9.15 -6.66 2.73
CA ASP A 391 8.71 -6.55 1.34
C ASP A 391 7.32 -7.16 1.14
N ARG A 392 6.30 -6.39 1.49
CA ARG A 392 4.89 -6.80 1.39
C ARG A 392 4.46 -7.06 -0.05
N MET A 393 5.04 -6.33 -1.02
CA MET A 393 4.72 -6.51 -2.44
C MET A 393 5.20 -7.87 -2.96
N ALA A 394 6.44 -8.25 -2.63
CA ALA A 394 6.97 -9.56 -2.97
C ALA A 394 6.23 -10.67 -2.23
N ALA A 395 5.91 -10.48 -0.94
CA ALA A 395 5.18 -11.46 -0.15
C ALA A 395 3.79 -11.76 -0.73
N ALA A 396 3.01 -10.72 -1.10
CA ALA A 396 1.68 -10.89 -1.70
C ALA A 396 1.76 -11.61 -3.06
N ALA A 397 2.75 -11.26 -3.90
CA ALA A 397 3.00 -11.93 -5.17
C ALA A 397 3.36 -13.41 -4.96
N SER A 398 4.28 -13.70 -4.03
CA SER A 398 4.69 -15.08 -3.71
C SER A 398 3.52 -15.94 -3.23
N LEU A 399 2.62 -15.39 -2.39
CA LEU A 399 1.41 -16.09 -1.96
C LEU A 399 0.54 -16.48 -3.17
N ALA A 400 0.31 -15.54 -4.08
CA ALA A 400 -0.53 -15.78 -5.25
C ALA A 400 0.08 -16.85 -6.17
N GLU A 401 1.38 -16.81 -6.42
CA GLU A 401 2.09 -17.76 -7.29
C GLU A 401 2.20 -19.15 -6.64
N VAL A 402 2.60 -19.23 -5.36
CA VAL A 402 2.80 -20.51 -4.64
C VAL A 402 1.49 -21.30 -4.54
N PHE A 403 0.37 -20.63 -4.31
CA PHE A 403 -0.93 -21.29 -4.14
C PHE A 403 -1.82 -21.21 -5.39
N ASN A 404 -1.32 -20.62 -6.49
CA ASN A 404 -2.04 -20.46 -7.76
C ASN A 404 -3.46 -19.87 -7.57
N CYS A 405 -3.59 -18.86 -6.71
CA CYS A 405 -4.87 -18.22 -6.42
C CYS A 405 -4.68 -16.74 -6.01
N CYS A 406 -5.76 -15.98 -5.93
CA CYS A 406 -5.67 -14.62 -5.44
C CYS A 406 -5.30 -14.58 -3.96
N ALA A 407 -4.47 -13.60 -3.58
CA ALA A 407 -4.10 -13.35 -2.19
C ALA A 407 -4.34 -11.90 -1.81
N VAL A 408 -4.91 -11.65 -0.63
CA VAL A 408 -5.09 -10.33 -0.02
C VAL A 408 -4.24 -10.27 1.25
N LEU A 409 -3.03 -9.75 1.16
CA LEU A 409 -2.17 -9.54 2.32
C LEU A 409 -2.69 -8.35 3.14
N LYS A 410 -3.35 -8.64 4.24
CA LYS A 410 -3.98 -7.65 5.15
C LYS A 410 -2.92 -6.74 5.82
N GLY A 411 -3.32 -5.52 6.18
CA GLY A 411 -2.51 -4.52 6.89
C GLY A 411 -2.59 -3.13 6.27
N VAL A 412 -1.72 -2.22 6.71
CA VAL A 412 -1.66 -0.86 6.16
C VAL A 412 -1.33 -0.93 4.66
N GLY A 413 -2.23 -0.41 3.83
CA GLY A 413 -2.16 -0.62 2.40
C GLY A 413 -2.28 -2.11 2.07
N SER A 414 -3.43 -2.75 2.36
CA SER A 414 -3.67 -4.15 2.00
C SER A 414 -3.39 -4.39 0.52
N ILE A 415 -2.65 -5.46 0.22
CA ILE A 415 -2.18 -5.75 -1.14
C ILE A 415 -2.94 -6.95 -1.66
N SER A 416 -3.69 -6.75 -2.74
CA SER A 416 -4.30 -7.84 -3.50
C SER A 416 -3.38 -8.22 -4.66
N ALA A 417 -3.05 -9.51 -4.78
CA ALA A 417 -2.23 -10.05 -5.84
C ALA A 417 -2.95 -11.22 -6.51
N ALA A 418 -2.80 -11.34 -7.82
CA ALA A 418 -3.29 -12.47 -8.60
C ALA A 418 -2.11 -13.19 -9.27
N PRO A 419 -2.23 -14.47 -9.56
CA PRO A 419 -1.28 -15.16 -10.43
C PRO A 419 -1.14 -14.40 -11.76
N GLY A 420 0.06 -14.34 -12.32
CA GLY A 420 0.35 -13.55 -13.51
C GLY A 420 0.65 -12.07 -13.24
N GLY A 421 0.87 -11.67 -11.99
CA GLY A 421 1.55 -10.43 -11.60
C GLY A 421 0.68 -9.19 -11.43
N LYS A 422 -0.64 -9.25 -11.65
CA LYS A 422 -1.53 -8.09 -11.41
C LYS A 422 -1.72 -7.83 -9.94
N ARG A 423 -1.52 -6.59 -9.49
CA ARG A 423 -1.58 -6.19 -8.08
C ARG A 423 -2.36 -4.92 -7.86
N TYR A 424 -2.97 -4.82 -6.67
CA TYR A 424 -3.65 -3.62 -6.20
C TYR A 424 -3.22 -3.32 -4.77
N ILE A 425 -2.99 -2.05 -4.46
CA ILE A 425 -2.80 -1.56 -3.09
C ILE A 425 -4.04 -0.77 -2.69
N ASN A 426 -4.69 -1.16 -1.60
CA ASN A 426 -5.81 -0.41 -1.05
C ASN A 426 -5.31 0.87 -0.38
N ALA A 427 -5.70 2.02 -0.91
CA ALA A 427 -5.32 3.34 -0.40
C ALA A 427 -6.35 3.92 0.60
N SER A 428 -7.24 3.08 1.15
CA SER A 428 -8.27 3.48 2.11
C SER A 428 -8.09 2.77 3.45
N GLY A 429 -8.83 3.21 4.46
CA GLY A 429 -8.78 2.67 5.82
C GLY A 429 -8.04 3.59 6.79
N ASN A 430 -8.06 3.21 8.06
CA ASN A 430 -7.40 3.94 9.15
C ASN A 430 -7.07 2.98 10.32
N PRO A 431 -6.23 3.39 11.28
CA PRO A 431 -5.83 2.55 12.42
C PRO A 431 -6.97 2.07 13.33
N GLY A 432 -8.14 2.71 13.29
CA GLY A 432 -9.33 2.27 14.03
C GLY A 432 -9.84 0.88 13.63
N LEU A 433 -9.37 0.35 12.48
CA LEU A 433 -9.65 -1.03 12.06
C LEU A 433 -8.75 -2.07 12.78
N SER A 434 -7.81 -1.65 13.63
CA SER A 434 -6.89 -2.55 14.35
C SER A 434 -7.53 -3.10 15.63
N THR A 435 -8.68 -3.77 15.50
CA THR A 435 -9.41 -4.42 16.61
C THR A 435 -9.74 -5.87 16.26
N ALA A 436 -9.94 -6.70 17.29
CA ALA A 436 -10.36 -8.09 17.10
C ALA A 436 -11.69 -8.17 16.34
N GLY A 437 -11.85 -9.18 15.49
CA GLY A 437 -13.04 -9.40 14.66
C GLY A 437 -13.17 -8.48 13.44
N THR A 438 -12.26 -7.53 13.23
CA THR A 438 -12.28 -6.67 12.02
C THR A 438 -11.90 -7.46 10.76
N GLY A 439 -11.04 -8.48 10.91
CA GLY A 439 -10.68 -9.38 9.81
C GLY A 439 -11.81 -10.33 9.42
N ASP A 440 -12.73 -10.64 10.35
CA ASP A 440 -13.84 -11.57 10.14
C ASP A 440 -15.05 -10.91 9.42
N ARG A 441 -15.03 -9.59 9.23
CA ARG A 441 -16.10 -8.80 8.61
C ARG A 441 -15.93 -8.54 7.13
#